data_ea6f0540b63897aea61bef500f344394
#
_entry.id   ea6f0540b63897aea61bef500f344394
#
_cell.length_a   1.000
_cell.length_b   1.000
_cell.length_c   1.000
_cell.angle_alpha   90.00
_cell.angle_beta   90.00
_cell.angle_gamma   90.00
#
_symmetry.space_group_name_H-M   'P 1'
#
loop_
_entity.id
_entity.type
_entity.pdbx_description
1 polymer ?
#
loop_
_entity_poly.entity_id
_entity_poly.type
_entity_poly.pdbx_seq_one_letter_code
_entity_poly.pdbx_strand_id
1 'polypeptide(L)'
;MEKKERPRRFNELFLESVRQKELERIDAQFELLEAALKICPDAPEALYEMALIKLTGTVYSDTLSRTEGDSMLQLAVRLEPENLSYKKTLGTYLANMTRFREAIALYEEIADVEDEAENLGMLIWLYKQNGDYTGVIRTIERLEQKEGKSEMLSLEKFQTYIAMNDNSRAFQTIEELCAEYPLDLRYRVLLGDLYDQHGFHERALDTYLDVLATEPDNSYAQISLLAYYKAAQADSLYLNLLKRVVLNPRTESDARVEALRTYAIDNIQSGGDSEPVLALLDSAIAMPRQAAEVARLKVYYCMQKALPVEYFFEALQQDLELEPDYTPTRMSLLQMQLSNENLQEALQLCRDGLLYEPSEVVFYYYEASILYRLGEDDEAIKVLQRGVLRIDDTADPETASDLHALLADILCSKKLYEEAYAAYDRAIELNPNNLLCLNNYAYFLSQQNTQLEKALKMSKKTIEAEPENATYLDTYAWILFVSKKYDEAKTFIDRTLQHAELNSENYTLFDHAGDIYFHIGERTQAVDFWKKALSVCPDAVDARKLRRKIRYRRP
;
A
#
# COMPACT_ATOMS: atom_id res chain seq x y z
N MET A 1 30.70 -26.28 46.51
CA MET A 1 31.31 -25.14 47.22
C MET A 1 30.28 -24.58 48.19
N GLU A 2 30.59 -24.49 49.50
CA GLU A 2 29.72 -23.81 50.46
C GLU A 2 29.51 -22.37 50.03
N LYS A 3 28.24 -21.94 49.91
CA LYS A 3 27.89 -20.54 49.65
C LYS A 3 28.40 -19.71 50.84
N LYS A 4 29.51 -18.96 50.64
CA LYS A 4 29.96 -17.95 51.63
C LYS A 4 28.79 -16.99 51.91
N GLU A 5 28.44 -16.84 53.21
CA GLU A 5 27.47 -15.82 53.64
C GLU A 5 27.97 -14.46 53.16
N ARG A 6 27.15 -13.81 52.33
CA ARG A 6 27.51 -12.51 51.78
C ARG A 6 27.22 -11.39 52.77
N PRO A 7 28.04 -10.33 52.79
CA PRO A 7 27.81 -9.20 53.70
C PRO A 7 26.42 -8.59 53.46
N ARG A 8 25.71 -8.29 54.53
CA ARG A 8 24.38 -7.67 54.49
C ARG A 8 24.35 -6.44 53.57
N ARG A 9 25.41 -5.64 53.60
CA ARG A 9 25.55 -4.43 52.78
C ARG A 9 25.57 -4.72 51.27
N PHE A 10 26.17 -5.81 50.84
CA PHE A 10 26.13 -6.23 49.45
C PHE A 10 24.70 -6.55 49.03
N ASN A 11 23.98 -7.34 49.81
CA ASN A 11 22.60 -7.72 49.50
C ASN A 11 21.68 -6.48 49.39
N GLU A 12 21.83 -5.49 50.27
CA GLU A 12 21.07 -4.24 50.24
C GLU A 12 21.33 -3.46 48.93
N LEU A 13 22.59 -3.32 48.51
CA LEU A 13 22.96 -2.62 47.27
C LEU A 13 22.49 -3.37 46.04
N PHE A 14 22.65 -4.67 46.00
CA PHE A 14 22.24 -5.47 44.86
C PHE A 14 20.72 -5.48 44.69
N LEU A 15 19.95 -5.69 45.75
CA LEU A 15 18.49 -5.64 45.68
C LEU A 15 17.96 -4.27 45.25
N GLU A 16 18.60 -3.18 45.73
CA GLU A 16 18.22 -1.83 45.28
C GLU A 16 18.61 -1.61 43.81
N SER A 17 19.72 -2.19 43.33
CA SER A 17 20.08 -2.12 41.89
C SER A 17 19.03 -2.82 41.01
N VAL A 18 18.52 -3.97 41.44
CA VAL A 18 17.41 -4.68 40.75
C VAL A 18 16.16 -3.81 40.72
N ARG A 19 15.83 -3.13 41.84
CA ARG A 19 14.69 -2.21 41.88
C ARG A 19 14.87 -1.01 40.96
N GLN A 20 16.09 -0.46 40.85
CA GLN A 20 16.36 0.65 39.91
C GLN A 20 16.27 0.17 38.45
N LYS A 21 16.65 -1.07 38.15
CA LYS A 21 16.44 -1.73 36.84
C LYS A 21 14.95 -1.76 36.47
N GLU A 22 14.08 -2.21 37.38
CA GLU A 22 12.62 -2.24 37.19
C GLU A 22 12.00 -0.83 36.96
N LEU A 23 12.67 0.21 37.47
CA LEU A 23 12.30 1.61 37.28
C LEU A 23 12.97 2.25 36.05
N GLU A 24 13.66 1.48 35.23
CA GLU A 24 14.44 1.92 34.05
C GLU A 24 15.48 3.01 34.34
N ARG A 25 15.98 3.08 35.58
CA ARG A 25 16.99 4.04 36.03
C ARG A 25 18.40 3.46 35.95
N ILE A 26 18.90 3.35 34.72
CA ILE A 26 20.13 2.63 34.40
C ILE A 26 21.36 3.23 35.10
N ASP A 27 21.47 4.56 35.19
CA ASP A 27 22.60 5.22 35.88
C ASP A 27 22.66 4.86 37.37
N ALA A 28 21.51 4.88 38.05
CA ALA A 28 21.41 4.51 39.45
C ALA A 28 21.68 3.01 39.65
N GLN A 29 21.23 2.15 38.74
CA GLN A 29 21.53 0.73 38.72
C GLN A 29 23.05 0.51 38.60
N PHE A 30 23.71 1.22 37.68
CA PHE A 30 25.16 1.12 37.47
C PHE A 30 25.97 1.48 38.72
N GLU A 31 25.68 2.63 39.35
CA GLU A 31 26.38 3.07 40.58
C GLU A 31 26.21 2.11 41.73
N LEU A 32 25.00 1.54 41.90
CA LEU A 32 24.71 0.56 42.95
C LEU A 32 25.45 -0.77 42.72
N LEU A 33 25.51 -1.24 41.46
CA LEU A 33 26.27 -2.45 41.09
C LEU A 33 27.77 -2.22 41.27
N GLU A 34 28.30 -1.04 40.90
CA GLU A 34 29.71 -0.72 41.15
C GLU A 34 30.05 -0.75 42.66
N ALA A 35 29.18 -0.17 43.49
CA ALA A 35 29.33 -0.22 44.93
C ALA A 35 29.23 -1.63 45.51
N ALA A 36 28.33 -2.47 44.97
CA ALA A 36 28.18 -3.86 45.34
C ALA A 36 29.43 -4.71 44.99
N LEU A 37 29.98 -4.53 43.79
CA LEU A 37 31.18 -5.21 43.31
C LEU A 37 32.46 -4.78 44.04
N LYS A 38 32.53 -3.57 44.60
CA LYS A 38 33.59 -3.15 45.50
C LYS A 38 33.60 -3.96 46.81
N ILE A 39 32.44 -4.47 47.26
CA ILE A 39 32.29 -5.28 48.46
C ILE A 39 32.52 -6.78 48.14
N CYS A 40 31.92 -7.26 47.06
CA CYS A 40 32.02 -8.65 46.60
C CYS A 40 32.39 -8.69 45.11
N PRO A 41 33.67 -8.62 44.73
CA PRO A 41 34.11 -8.59 43.32
C PRO A 41 33.80 -9.88 42.55
N ASP A 42 33.53 -10.98 43.24
CA ASP A 42 33.25 -12.32 42.73
C ASP A 42 31.76 -12.69 42.84
N ALA A 43 30.87 -11.72 42.92
CA ALA A 43 29.44 -11.96 42.95
C ALA A 43 28.88 -12.13 41.52
N PRO A 44 28.53 -13.36 41.07
CA PRO A 44 28.19 -13.62 39.69
C PRO A 44 26.93 -12.86 39.22
N GLU A 45 25.93 -12.69 40.08
CA GLU A 45 24.73 -11.94 39.75
C GLU A 45 25.00 -10.44 39.54
N ALA A 46 25.88 -9.84 40.31
CA ALA A 46 26.25 -8.44 40.15
C ALA A 46 27.17 -8.24 38.92
N LEU A 47 28.07 -9.19 38.68
CA LEU A 47 28.91 -9.22 37.47
C LEU A 47 28.05 -9.35 36.20
N TYR A 48 27.05 -10.23 36.23
CA TYR A 48 26.14 -10.43 35.10
C TYR A 48 25.35 -9.16 34.78
N GLU A 49 24.70 -8.54 35.76
CA GLU A 49 23.92 -7.32 35.58
C GLU A 49 24.80 -6.14 35.12
N MET A 50 25.99 -5.97 35.70
CA MET A 50 26.95 -4.96 35.27
C MET A 50 27.44 -5.19 33.84
N ALA A 51 27.69 -6.46 33.47
CA ALA A 51 28.08 -6.81 32.10
C ALA A 51 27.02 -6.43 31.09
N LEU A 52 25.75 -6.69 31.38
CA LEU A 52 24.63 -6.29 30.47
C LEU A 52 24.63 -4.79 30.22
N ILE A 53 24.78 -3.95 31.25
CA ILE A 53 24.81 -2.49 31.09
C ILE A 53 26.00 -2.07 30.22
N LYS A 54 27.18 -2.61 30.47
CA LYS A 54 28.40 -2.29 29.73
C LYS A 54 28.36 -2.77 28.27
N LEU A 55 27.76 -3.91 27.98
CA LEU A 55 27.66 -4.49 26.65
C LEU A 55 26.58 -3.82 25.78
N THR A 56 25.48 -3.36 26.38
CA THR A 56 24.42 -2.63 25.65
C THR A 56 24.83 -1.19 25.29
N GLY A 57 25.88 -0.64 25.94
CA GLY A 57 26.38 0.70 25.67
C GLY A 57 25.44 1.83 26.09
N THR A 58 24.50 1.55 26.99
CA THR A 58 23.50 2.53 27.45
C THR A 58 24.08 3.64 28.32
N VAL A 59 25.15 3.35 29.07
CA VAL A 59 25.82 4.34 29.96
C VAL A 59 27.17 4.76 29.36
N TYR A 60 27.95 3.82 28.84
CA TYR A 60 29.26 4.06 28.24
C TYR A 60 29.38 3.25 26.93
N SER A 61 29.64 3.92 25.83
CA SER A 61 29.73 3.29 24.50
C SER A 61 31.16 3.05 24.00
N ASP A 62 32.16 3.16 24.88
CA ASP A 62 33.56 3.01 24.51
C ASP A 62 33.99 1.55 24.42
N THR A 63 35.10 1.30 23.71
CA THR A 63 35.66 -0.05 23.50
C THR A 63 36.13 -0.68 24.82
N LEU A 64 36.60 0.13 25.77
CA LEU A 64 37.08 -0.35 27.07
C LEU A 64 35.92 -0.92 27.91
N SER A 65 34.80 -0.21 27.97
CA SER A 65 33.57 -0.63 28.65
C SER A 65 33.06 -1.99 28.12
N ARG A 66 33.06 -2.16 26.80
CA ARG A 66 32.66 -3.43 26.16
C ARG A 66 33.61 -4.58 26.50
N THR A 67 34.91 -4.34 26.52
CA THR A 67 35.91 -5.36 26.87
C THR A 67 35.77 -5.79 28.34
N GLU A 68 35.51 -4.84 29.23
CA GLU A 68 35.24 -5.13 30.64
C GLU A 68 33.92 -5.90 30.80
N GLY A 69 32.86 -5.51 30.08
CA GLY A 69 31.57 -6.21 30.08
C GLY A 69 31.70 -7.67 29.61
N ASP A 70 32.45 -7.92 28.51
CA ASP A 70 32.76 -9.28 28.04
C ASP A 70 33.47 -10.10 29.14
N SER A 71 34.52 -9.52 29.77
CA SER A 71 35.27 -10.18 30.84
C SER A 71 34.40 -10.51 32.06
N MET A 72 33.51 -9.58 32.44
CA MET A 72 32.57 -9.75 33.56
C MET A 72 31.54 -10.86 33.27
N LEU A 73 30.99 -10.89 32.07
CA LEU A 73 30.01 -11.91 31.67
C LEU A 73 30.63 -13.29 31.63
N GLN A 74 31.85 -13.42 31.09
CA GLN A 74 32.61 -14.67 31.10
C GLN A 74 32.95 -15.12 32.54
N LEU A 75 33.26 -14.18 33.43
CA LEU A 75 33.53 -14.46 34.83
C LEU A 75 32.26 -14.93 35.55
N ALA A 76 31.12 -14.31 35.31
CA ALA A 76 29.84 -14.73 35.90
C ALA A 76 29.50 -16.20 35.52
N VAL A 77 29.67 -16.56 34.23
CA VAL A 77 29.45 -17.93 33.74
C VAL A 77 30.44 -18.91 34.42
N ARG A 78 31.70 -18.54 34.58
CA ARG A 78 32.69 -19.40 35.26
C ARG A 78 32.40 -19.62 36.73
N LEU A 79 31.83 -18.62 37.40
CA LEU A 79 31.47 -18.70 38.83
C LEU A 79 30.20 -19.53 39.09
N GLU A 80 29.25 -19.47 38.14
CA GLU A 80 28.03 -20.27 38.18
C GLU A 80 27.83 -21.05 36.85
N PRO A 81 28.61 -22.12 36.62
CA PRO A 81 28.59 -22.87 35.37
C PRO A 81 27.29 -23.64 35.12
N GLU A 82 26.46 -23.84 36.13
CA GLU A 82 25.15 -24.47 36.00
C GLU A 82 24.03 -23.48 35.65
N ASN A 83 24.34 -22.18 35.60
CA ASN A 83 23.36 -21.15 35.31
C ASN A 83 23.18 -20.99 33.78
N LEU A 84 22.17 -21.65 33.25
CA LEU A 84 21.90 -21.68 31.83
C LEU A 84 21.53 -20.29 31.27
N SER A 85 20.89 -19.44 32.07
CA SER A 85 20.56 -18.08 31.65
C SER A 85 21.83 -17.25 31.35
N TYR A 86 22.87 -17.39 32.22
CA TYR A 86 24.14 -16.70 31.97
C TYR A 86 24.83 -17.24 30.73
N LYS A 87 24.82 -18.58 30.55
CA LYS A 87 25.39 -19.24 29.36
C LYS A 87 24.67 -18.79 28.08
N LYS A 88 23.31 -18.75 28.07
CA LYS A 88 22.52 -18.28 26.92
C LYS A 88 22.88 -16.86 26.56
N THR A 89 22.96 -15.97 27.55
CA THR A 89 23.33 -14.56 27.31
C THR A 89 24.75 -14.42 26.76
N LEU A 90 25.72 -15.14 27.33
CA LEU A 90 27.10 -15.14 26.82
C LEU A 90 27.17 -15.72 25.41
N GLY A 91 26.47 -16.84 25.15
CA GLY A 91 26.42 -17.47 23.83
C GLY A 91 25.86 -16.55 22.76
N THR A 92 24.74 -15.86 23.06
CA THR A 92 24.15 -14.86 22.17
C THR A 92 25.09 -13.67 21.92
N TYR A 93 25.75 -13.18 22.97
CA TYR A 93 26.72 -12.10 22.83
C TYR A 93 27.91 -12.53 21.94
N LEU A 94 28.48 -13.73 22.17
CA LEU A 94 29.56 -14.27 21.35
C LEU A 94 29.15 -14.47 19.89
N ALA A 95 27.91 -14.91 19.64
CA ALA A 95 27.35 -15.03 18.31
C ALA A 95 27.30 -13.67 17.58
N ASN A 96 26.84 -12.62 18.28
CA ASN A 96 26.79 -11.25 17.75
C ASN A 96 28.20 -10.67 17.48
N MET A 97 29.19 -11.14 18.22
CA MET A 97 30.61 -10.79 18.00
C MET A 97 31.30 -11.71 16.98
N THR A 98 30.56 -12.55 16.25
CA THR A 98 31.08 -13.53 15.27
C THR A 98 32.08 -14.56 15.86
N ARG A 99 32.09 -14.71 17.18
CA ARG A 99 32.91 -15.72 17.92
C ARG A 99 32.15 -17.06 17.94
N PHE A 100 31.81 -17.58 16.76
CA PHE A 100 30.89 -18.72 16.59
C PHE A 100 31.36 -19.98 17.29
N ARG A 101 32.68 -20.30 17.27
CA ARG A 101 33.19 -21.50 17.92
C ARG A 101 32.96 -21.51 19.42
N GLU A 102 33.10 -20.36 20.06
CA GLU A 102 32.89 -20.24 21.50
C GLU A 102 31.40 -20.26 21.84
N ALA A 103 30.57 -19.64 21.02
CA ALA A 103 29.11 -19.70 21.13
C ALA A 103 28.60 -21.14 20.96
N ILE A 104 29.12 -21.91 20.00
CA ILE A 104 28.78 -23.32 19.77
C ILE A 104 29.09 -24.15 21.02
N ALA A 105 30.28 -23.98 21.60
CA ALA A 105 30.67 -24.75 22.81
C ALA A 105 29.69 -24.53 23.98
N LEU A 106 29.23 -23.27 24.17
CA LEU A 106 28.24 -22.95 25.18
C LEU A 106 26.86 -23.52 24.88
N TYR A 107 26.41 -23.41 23.63
CA TYR A 107 25.12 -23.93 23.26
C TYR A 107 25.04 -25.45 23.20
N GLU A 108 26.15 -26.16 22.95
CA GLU A 108 26.23 -27.61 23.13
C GLU A 108 26.04 -27.98 24.61
N GLU A 109 26.72 -27.28 25.54
CA GLU A 109 26.52 -27.49 26.98
C GLU A 109 25.09 -27.17 27.44
N ILE A 110 24.45 -26.15 26.85
CA ILE A 110 23.05 -25.79 27.13
C ILE A 110 22.13 -26.89 26.61
N ALA A 111 22.32 -27.34 25.36
CA ALA A 111 21.50 -28.36 24.74
C ALA A 111 21.63 -29.73 25.39
N ASP A 112 22.75 -30.03 26.05
CA ASP A 112 22.91 -31.27 26.81
C ASP A 112 22.10 -31.30 28.12
N VAL A 113 21.73 -30.11 28.65
CA VAL A 113 20.91 -29.98 29.87
C VAL A 113 19.44 -29.67 29.49
N GLU A 114 19.23 -28.71 28.57
CA GLU A 114 17.93 -28.31 28.06
C GLU A 114 17.87 -28.63 26.55
N ASP A 115 17.45 -29.83 26.23
CA ASP A 115 17.30 -30.33 24.87
C ASP A 115 16.00 -29.77 24.25
N GLU A 116 15.94 -28.43 24.11
CA GLU A 116 14.77 -27.72 23.56
C GLU A 116 15.01 -27.32 22.12
N ALA A 117 13.92 -27.29 21.31
CA ALA A 117 13.98 -26.94 19.90
C ALA A 117 14.63 -25.57 19.66
N GLU A 118 14.40 -24.61 20.56
CA GLU A 118 14.99 -23.27 20.47
C GLU A 118 16.54 -23.32 20.58
N ASN A 119 17.07 -24.09 21.52
CA ASN A 119 18.52 -24.23 21.71
C ASN A 119 19.16 -24.99 20.55
N LEU A 120 18.49 -26.04 20.03
CA LEU A 120 18.93 -26.76 18.83
C LEU A 120 18.85 -25.89 17.58
N GLY A 121 17.82 -25.07 17.42
CA GLY A 121 17.71 -24.10 16.34
C GLY A 121 18.86 -23.09 16.34
N MET A 122 19.25 -22.60 17.52
CA MET A 122 20.42 -21.74 17.66
C MET A 122 21.71 -22.44 17.27
N LEU A 123 21.89 -23.72 17.67
CA LEU A 123 23.04 -24.52 17.26
C LEU A 123 23.10 -24.73 15.75
N ILE A 124 22.00 -25.04 15.11
CA ILE A 124 21.94 -25.15 13.64
C ILE A 124 22.44 -23.87 13.00
N TRP A 125 21.93 -22.72 13.44
CA TRP A 125 22.33 -21.42 12.93
C TRP A 125 23.83 -21.14 13.17
N LEU A 126 24.32 -21.38 14.39
CA LEU A 126 25.72 -21.17 14.76
C LEU A 126 26.67 -22.05 13.93
N TYR A 127 26.37 -23.34 13.78
CA TYR A 127 27.15 -24.25 12.96
C TYR A 127 27.18 -23.80 11.49
N LYS A 128 26.06 -23.35 10.99
CA LYS A 128 25.94 -22.81 9.61
C LYS A 128 26.82 -21.58 9.42
N GLN A 129 26.78 -20.62 10.37
CA GLN A 129 27.66 -19.44 10.35
C GLN A 129 29.16 -19.79 10.46
N ASN A 130 29.48 -20.83 11.18
CA ASN A 130 30.88 -21.33 11.34
C ASN A 130 31.32 -22.20 10.16
N GLY A 131 30.43 -22.55 9.22
CA GLY A 131 30.74 -23.45 8.10
C GLY A 131 30.89 -24.94 8.50
N ASP A 132 30.44 -25.32 9.68
CA ASP A 132 30.45 -26.70 10.13
C ASP A 132 29.14 -27.40 9.75
N TYR A 133 29.03 -27.79 8.50
CA TYR A 133 27.88 -28.48 7.97
C TYR A 133 27.61 -29.85 8.60
N THR A 134 28.65 -30.52 9.12
CA THR A 134 28.49 -31.77 9.86
C THR A 134 27.77 -31.54 11.19
N GLY A 135 28.12 -30.47 11.89
CA GLY A 135 27.39 -30.01 13.08
C GLY A 135 25.94 -29.70 12.80
N VAL A 136 25.65 -28.98 11.67
CA VAL A 136 24.27 -28.70 11.21
C VAL A 136 23.47 -29.99 11.06
N ILE A 137 23.98 -30.98 10.29
CA ILE A 137 23.28 -32.25 10.04
C ILE A 137 23.00 -33.00 11.35
N ARG A 138 24.02 -33.15 12.21
CA ARG A 138 23.88 -33.84 13.51
C ARG A 138 22.80 -33.19 14.38
N THR A 139 22.75 -31.86 14.39
CA THR A 139 21.78 -31.12 15.21
C THR A 139 20.35 -31.22 14.63
N ILE A 140 20.22 -31.18 13.30
CA ILE A 140 18.92 -31.42 12.64
C ILE A 140 18.43 -32.85 12.95
N GLU A 141 19.29 -33.87 12.87
CA GLU A 141 18.92 -35.26 13.18
C GLU A 141 18.49 -35.44 14.63
N ARG A 142 19.12 -34.72 15.57
CA ARG A 142 18.69 -34.66 16.98
C ARG A 142 17.29 -34.06 17.13
N LEU A 143 17.00 -32.98 16.37
CA LEU A 143 15.71 -32.32 16.38
C LEU A 143 14.63 -33.20 15.70
N GLU A 144 14.95 -33.85 14.58
CA GLU A 144 14.05 -34.82 13.90
C GLU A 144 13.69 -36.02 14.82
N GLN A 145 14.62 -36.52 15.64
CA GLN A 145 14.33 -37.59 16.60
C GLN A 145 13.32 -37.15 17.67
N LYS A 146 13.29 -35.88 18.01
CA LYS A 146 12.44 -35.32 19.05
C LYS A 146 11.07 -34.91 18.54
N GLU A 147 11.00 -34.22 17.42
CA GLU A 147 9.81 -33.58 16.90
C GLU A 147 9.23 -34.30 15.67
N GLY A 148 9.97 -35.23 15.10
CA GLY A 148 9.66 -35.85 13.82
C GLY A 148 10.22 -35.06 12.62
N LYS A 149 10.17 -35.68 11.45
CA LYS A 149 10.57 -35.02 10.20
C LYS A 149 9.54 -33.96 9.81
N SER A 150 10.02 -32.83 9.35
CA SER A 150 9.19 -31.75 8.79
C SER A 150 9.80 -31.23 7.50
N GLU A 151 8.97 -30.58 6.68
CA GLU A 151 9.42 -29.95 5.44
C GLU A 151 10.57 -28.98 5.68
N MET A 152 10.46 -28.14 6.70
CA MET A 152 11.48 -27.13 7.04
C MET A 152 12.83 -27.78 7.40
N LEU A 153 12.84 -28.81 8.25
CA LEU A 153 14.06 -29.50 8.65
C LEU A 153 14.68 -30.28 7.47
N SER A 154 13.83 -30.93 6.67
CA SER A 154 14.28 -31.68 5.50
C SER A 154 14.87 -30.77 4.42
N LEU A 155 14.29 -29.59 4.21
CA LEU A 155 14.85 -28.58 3.27
C LEU A 155 16.17 -28.00 3.78
N GLU A 156 16.28 -27.69 5.07
CA GLU A 156 17.54 -27.21 5.67
C GLU A 156 18.66 -28.27 5.55
N LYS A 157 18.30 -29.54 5.78
CA LYS A 157 19.20 -30.69 5.64
C LYS A 157 19.60 -30.90 4.17
N PHE A 158 18.65 -30.79 3.24
CA PHE A 158 18.89 -30.82 1.81
C PHE A 158 19.89 -29.73 1.38
N GLN A 159 19.64 -28.47 1.76
CA GLN A 159 20.50 -27.35 1.41
C GLN A 159 21.92 -27.52 2.00
N THR A 160 22.00 -28.08 3.20
CA THR A 160 23.27 -28.36 3.86
C THR A 160 24.07 -29.40 3.10
N TYR A 161 23.44 -30.50 2.65
CA TYR A 161 24.10 -31.50 1.79
C TYR A 161 24.51 -30.95 0.43
N ILE A 162 23.70 -30.07 -0.17
CA ILE A 162 24.07 -29.37 -1.40
C ILE A 162 25.33 -28.50 -1.17
N ALA A 163 25.39 -27.76 -0.07
CA ALA A 163 26.58 -26.97 0.29
C ALA A 163 27.84 -27.84 0.52
N MET A 164 27.64 -29.10 0.93
CA MET A 164 28.71 -30.10 1.02
C MET A 164 29.05 -30.79 -0.31
N ASN A 165 28.38 -30.42 -1.41
CA ASN A 165 28.44 -31.09 -2.72
C ASN A 165 28.02 -32.58 -2.69
N ASP A 166 27.16 -32.96 -1.76
CA ASP A 166 26.61 -34.31 -1.62
C ASP A 166 25.16 -34.38 -2.11
N ASN A 167 24.99 -34.29 -3.41
CA ASN A 167 23.68 -34.34 -4.05
C ASN A 167 22.91 -35.66 -3.71
N SER A 168 23.63 -36.77 -3.54
CA SER A 168 22.98 -38.05 -3.27
C SER A 168 22.23 -38.04 -1.94
N ARG A 169 22.88 -37.58 -0.86
CA ARG A 169 22.25 -37.47 0.45
C ARG A 169 21.22 -36.34 0.51
N ALA A 170 21.45 -35.26 -0.26
CA ALA A 170 20.47 -34.19 -0.34
C ALA A 170 19.10 -34.72 -0.83
N PHE A 171 19.07 -35.36 -2.00
CA PHE A 171 17.82 -35.90 -2.55
C PHE A 171 17.23 -37.03 -1.70
N GLN A 172 18.09 -37.91 -1.14
CA GLN A 172 17.66 -38.93 -0.21
C GLN A 172 16.87 -38.35 0.97
N THR A 173 17.26 -37.18 1.49
CA THR A 173 16.54 -36.52 2.60
C THR A 173 15.09 -36.22 2.25
N ILE A 174 14.82 -35.72 1.04
CA ILE A 174 13.46 -35.42 0.59
C ILE A 174 12.71 -36.69 0.23
N GLU A 175 13.38 -37.70 -0.34
CA GLU A 175 12.79 -39.02 -0.59
C GLU A 175 12.33 -39.68 0.73
N GLU A 176 13.11 -39.54 1.81
CA GLU A 176 12.73 -39.99 3.15
C GLU A 176 11.53 -39.23 3.70
N LEU A 177 11.43 -37.90 3.46
CA LEU A 177 10.24 -37.11 3.83
C LEU A 177 9.00 -37.61 3.09
N CYS A 178 9.11 -37.88 1.78
CA CYS A 178 8.03 -38.47 0.99
C CYS A 178 7.61 -39.86 1.52
N ALA A 179 8.56 -40.66 1.98
CA ALA A 179 8.29 -41.99 2.53
C ALA A 179 7.60 -41.94 3.91
N GLU A 180 7.94 -40.94 4.73
CA GLU A 180 7.32 -40.70 6.04
C GLU A 180 5.86 -40.25 5.88
N TYR A 181 5.56 -39.41 4.87
CA TYR A 181 4.23 -38.88 4.58
C TYR A 181 3.72 -39.28 3.19
N PRO A 182 3.47 -40.55 2.92
CA PRO A 182 3.18 -41.05 1.57
C PRO A 182 1.86 -40.58 0.97
N LEU A 183 0.93 -40.10 1.82
CA LEU A 183 -0.36 -39.55 1.39
C LEU A 183 -0.31 -38.06 1.09
N ASP A 184 0.72 -37.37 1.51
CA ASP A 184 0.89 -35.94 1.20
C ASP A 184 1.74 -35.79 -0.07
N LEU A 185 1.06 -35.76 -1.21
CA LEU A 185 1.72 -35.66 -2.51
C LEU A 185 2.45 -34.33 -2.74
N ARG A 186 2.26 -33.32 -1.91
CA ARG A 186 3.00 -32.05 -2.00
C ARG A 186 4.51 -32.28 -1.85
N TYR A 187 4.92 -33.21 -0.99
CA TYR A 187 6.34 -33.54 -0.82
C TYR A 187 6.95 -34.21 -2.07
N ARG A 188 6.16 -34.98 -2.81
CA ARG A 188 6.61 -35.53 -4.11
C ARG A 188 6.74 -34.42 -5.15
N VAL A 189 5.81 -33.46 -5.19
CA VAL A 189 5.96 -32.29 -6.07
C VAL A 189 7.20 -31.49 -5.69
N LEU A 190 7.42 -31.23 -4.40
CA LEU A 190 8.63 -30.58 -3.90
C LEU A 190 9.90 -31.31 -4.36
N LEU A 191 9.92 -32.64 -4.29
CA LEU A 191 11.04 -33.45 -4.81
C LEU A 191 11.25 -33.23 -6.31
N GLY A 192 10.16 -33.19 -7.09
CA GLY A 192 10.20 -32.86 -8.52
C GLY A 192 10.78 -31.47 -8.78
N ASP A 193 10.32 -30.46 -8.05
CA ASP A 193 10.81 -29.08 -8.17
C ASP A 193 12.31 -28.98 -7.85
N LEU A 194 12.77 -29.68 -6.82
CA LEU A 194 14.18 -29.73 -6.48
C LEU A 194 15.01 -30.47 -7.53
N TYR A 195 14.48 -31.55 -8.14
CA TYR A 195 15.13 -32.18 -9.28
C TYR A 195 15.28 -31.23 -10.47
N ASP A 196 14.24 -30.48 -10.80
CA ASP A 196 14.27 -29.53 -11.93
C ASP A 196 15.27 -28.40 -11.68
N GLN A 197 15.24 -27.78 -10.49
CA GLN A 197 16.16 -26.71 -10.08
C GLN A 197 17.63 -27.12 -10.12
N HIS A 198 17.91 -28.41 -9.90
CA HIS A 198 19.27 -28.96 -9.92
C HIS A 198 19.66 -29.65 -11.25
N GLY A 199 18.85 -29.47 -12.30
CA GLY A 199 19.15 -29.96 -13.65
C GLY A 199 18.83 -31.43 -13.90
N PHE A 200 18.11 -32.10 -12.99
CA PHE A 200 17.64 -33.49 -13.18
C PHE A 200 16.25 -33.51 -13.83
N HIS A 201 16.13 -32.83 -14.99
CA HIS A 201 14.86 -32.56 -15.65
C HIS A 201 14.02 -33.80 -15.96
N GLU A 202 14.63 -34.93 -16.36
CA GLU A 202 13.92 -36.19 -16.62
C GLU A 202 13.26 -36.71 -15.34
N ARG A 203 13.99 -36.71 -14.21
CA ARG A 203 13.44 -37.16 -12.92
C ARG A 203 12.31 -36.23 -12.44
N ALA A 204 12.46 -34.93 -12.64
CA ALA A 204 11.41 -33.97 -12.32
C ALA A 204 10.12 -34.29 -13.08
N LEU A 205 10.22 -34.47 -14.40
CA LEU A 205 9.09 -34.83 -15.25
C LEU A 205 8.41 -36.13 -14.81
N ASP A 206 9.19 -37.18 -14.58
CA ASP A 206 8.67 -38.47 -14.11
C ASP A 206 7.93 -38.31 -12.78
N THR A 207 8.50 -37.54 -11.86
CA THR A 207 7.89 -37.29 -10.54
C THR A 207 6.56 -36.56 -10.65
N TYR A 208 6.45 -35.52 -11.48
CA TYR A 208 5.19 -34.81 -11.69
C TYR A 208 4.13 -35.71 -12.35
N LEU A 209 4.54 -36.51 -13.34
CA LEU A 209 3.62 -37.42 -14.02
C LEU A 209 3.12 -38.54 -13.09
N ASP A 210 3.96 -39.07 -12.20
CA ASP A 210 3.57 -40.04 -11.18
C ASP A 210 2.55 -39.45 -10.18
N VAL A 211 2.74 -38.21 -9.75
CA VAL A 211 1.75 -37.51 -8.92
C VAL A 211 0.42 -37.36 -9.66
N LEU A 212 0.46 -36.91 -10.91
CA LEU A 212 -0.75 -36.74 -11.73
C LEU A 212 -1.41 -38.08 -12.16
N ALA A 213 -0.66 -39.19 -12.17
CA ALA A 213 -1.24 -40.52 -12.35
C ALA A 213 -2.06 -40.97 -11.13
N THR A 214 -1.65 -40.54 -9.94
CA THR A 214 -2.34 -40.81 -8.66
C THR A 214 -3.49 -39.82 -8.44
N GLU A 215 -3.24 -38.54 -8.60
CA GLU A 215 -4.20 -37.42 -8.47
C GLU A 215 -4.17 -36.56 -9.75
N PRO A 216 -5.00 -36.84 -10.76
CA PRO A 216 -5.00 -36.09 -12.03
C PRO A 216 -5.28 -34.59 -11.89
N ASP A 217 -5.93 -34.17 -10.79
CA ASP A 217 -6.32 -32.80 -10.52
C ASP A 217 -5.44 -32.15 -9.44
N ASN A 218 -4.28 -32.76 -9.09
CA ASN A 218 -3.34 -32.17 -8.13
C ASN A 218 -2.79 -30.84 -8.65
N SER A 219 -3.19 -29.74 -8.02
CA SER A 219 -2.89 -28.38 -8.47
C SER A 219 -1.39 -28.06 -8.40
N TYR A 220 -0.69 -28.53 -7.37
CA TYR A 220 0.75 -28.33 -7.24
C TYR A 220 1.52 -28.97 -8.40
N ALA A 221 1.26 -30.25 -8.69
CA ALA A 221 1.91 -30.94 -9.79
C ALA A 221 1.55 -30.35 -11.17
N GLN A 222 0.31 -29.90 -11.34
CA GLN A 222 -0.11 -29.23 -12.57
C GLN A 222 0.65 -27.90 -12.79
N ILE A 223 0.80 -27.09 -11.77
CA ILE A 223 1.53 -25.80 -11.85
C ILE A 223 3.01 -26.03 -12.10
N SER A 224 3.65 -26.94 -11.34
CA SER A 224 5.07 -27.27 -11.56
C SER A 224 5.31 -27.84 -12.95
N LEU A 225 4.43 -28.69 -13.46
CA LEU A 225 4.53 -29.24 -14.82
C LEU A 225 4.29 -28.17 -15.91
N LEU A 226 3.43 -27.18 -15.67
CA LEU A 226 3.29 -26.02 -16.56
C LEU A 226 4.59 -25.23 -16.63
N ALA A 227 5.20 -24.94 -15.48
CA ALA A 227 6.49 -24.26 -15.41
C ALA A 227 7.60 -25.05 -16.15
N TYR A 228 7.63 -26.36 -15.94
CA TYR A 228 8.56 -27.25 -16.63
C TYR A 228 8.39 -27.21 -18.15
N TYR A 229 7.17 -27.39 -18.68
CA TYR A 229 6.92 -27.36 -20.12
C TYR A 229 7.24 -26.00 -20.74
N LYS A 230 7.01 -24.92 -20.00
CA LYS A 230 7.40 -23.58 -20.42
C LYS A 230 8.91 -23.44 -20.53
N ALA A 231 9.67 -23.84 -19.52
CA ALA A 231 11.13 -23.81 -19.53
C ALA A 231 11.72 -24.70 -20.64
N ALA A 232 11.11 -25.84 -20.90
CA ALA A 232 11.48 -26.77 -21.99
C ALA A 232 11.04 -26.29 -23.38
N GLN A 233 10.37 -25.14 -23.51
CA GLN A 233 9.81 -24.61 -24.76
C GLN A 233 8.87 -25.61 -25.47
N ALA A 234 8.16 -26.41 -24.70
CA ALA A 234 7.23 -27.42 -25.18
C ALA A 234 5.81 -26.85 -25.36
N ASP A 235 5.66 -25.82 -26.19
CA ASP A 235 4.47 -24.99 -26.31
C ASP A 235 3.16 -25.77 -26.46
N SER A 236 3.14 -26.84 -27.27
CA SER A 236 1.95 -27.65 -27.46
C SER A 236 1.52 -28.39 -26.19
N LEU A 237 2.48 -28.92 -25.42
CA LEU A 237 2.21 -29.59 -24.14
C LEU A 237 1.76 -28.59 -23.08
N TYR A 238 2.44 -27.45 -23.03
CA TYR A 238 2.09 -26.34 -22.17
C TYR A 238 0.64 -25.89 -22.38
N LEU A 239 0.25 -25.54 -23.62
CA LEU A 239 -1.09 -25.05 -23.93
C LEU A 239 -2.18 -26.11 -23.69
N ASN A 240 -1.89 -27.39 -23.98
CA ASN A 240 -2.83 -28.47 -23.71
C ASN A 240 -3.06 -28.65 -22.20
N LEU A 241 -1.98 -28.62 -21.40
CA LEU A 241 -2.08 -28.72 -19.95
C LEU A 241 -2.78 -27.49 -19.38
N LEU A 242 -2.41 -26.28 -19.83
CA LEU A 242 -3.02 -25.03 -19.40
C LEU A 242 -4.54 -25.04 -19.59
N LYS A 243 -5.02 -25.39 -20.79
CA LYS A 243 -6.45 -25.50 -21.05
C LYS A 243 -7.12 -26.51 -20.13
N ARG A 244 -6.48 -27.66 -19.90
CA ARG A 244 -7.00 -28.67 -19.00
C ARG A 244 -7.09 -28.18 -17.57
N VAL A 245 -6.07 -27.49 -17.05
CA VAL A 245 -6.03 -26.91 -15.70
C VAL A 245 -7.10 -25.83 -15.55
N VAL A 246 -7.16 -24.89 -16.50
CA VAL A 246 -8.07 -23.75 -16.45
C VAL A 246 -9.54 -24.16 -16.56
N LEU A 247 -9.85 -25.11 -17.43
CA LEU A 247 -11.24 -25.51 -17.74
C LEU A 247 -11.73 -26.71 -16.92
N ASN A 248 -10.94 -27.21 -15.97
CA ASN A 248 -11.37 -28.28 -15.08
C ASN A 248 -12.09 -27.72 -13.84
N PRO A 249 -13.37 -28.07 -13.60
CA PRO A 249 -14.11 -27.61 -12.43
C PRO A 249 -13.53 -28.05 -11.08
N ARG A 250 -12.67 -29.07 -11.07
CA ARG A 250 -12.02 -29.60 -9.86
C ARG A 250 -10.72 -28.89 -9.52
N THR A 251 -10.12 -28.17 -10.47
CA THR A 251 -8.92 -27.38 -10.20
C THR A 251 -9.25 -26.28 -9.20
N GLU A 252 -8.43 -26.13 -8.19
CA GLU A 252 -8.55 -25.06 -7.19
C GLU A 252 -8.53 -23.68 -7.84
N SER A 253 -9.31 -22.75 -7.30
CA SER A 253 -9.46 -21.40 -7.85
C SER A 253 -8.12 -20.70 -7.99
N ASP A 254 -7.30 -20.74 -6.94
CA ASP A 254 -5.99 -20.05 -6.90
C ASP A 254 -5.03 -20.60 -7.97
N ALA A 255 -4.98 -21.92 -8.13
CA ALA A 255 -4.15 -22.55 -9.16
C ALA A 255 -4.60 -22.17 -10.58
N ARG A 256 -5.91 -22.07 -10.81
CA ARG A 256 -6.48 -21.62 -12.07
C ARG A 256 -6.11 -20.18 -12.39
N VAL A 257 -6.31 -19.28 -11.42
CA VAL A 257 -5.97 -17.86 -11.55
C VAL A 257 -4.47 -17.68 -11.79
N GLU A 258 -3.62 -18.42 -11.08
CA GLU A 258 -2.17 -18.34 -11.23
C GLU A 258 -1.70 -18.82 -12.61
N ALA A 259 -2.25 -19.92 -13.09
CA ALA A 259 -1.94 -20.42 -14.43
C ALA A 259 -2.35 -19.42 -15.53
N LEU A 260 -3.54 -18.81 -15.40
CA LEU A 260 -4.02 -17.78 -16.32
C LEU A 260 -3.18 -16.51 -16.24
N ARG A 261 -2.82 -16.08 -15.04
CA ARG A 261 -1.99 -14.89 -14.81
C ARG A 261 -0.63 -15.03 -15.46
N THR A 262 0.03 -16.17 -15.24
CA THR A 262 1.33 -16.48 -15.85
C THR A 262 1.24 -16.43 -17.38
N TYR A 263 0.23 -17.07 -17.97
CA TYR A 263 0.03 -17.08 -19.42
C TYR A 263 -0.24 -15.67 -19.97
N ALA A 264 -1.09 -14.90 -19.30
CA ALA A 264 -1.40 -13.52 -19.70
C ALA A 264 -0.17 -12.60 -19.64
N ILE A 265 0.62 -12.67 -18.54
CA ILE A 265 1.84 -11.89 -18.38
C ILE A 265 2.88 -12.23 -19.45
N ASP A 266 3.08 -13.51 -19.72
CA ASP A 266 4.01 -13.94 -20.78
C ASP A 266 3.59 -13.41 -22.16
N ASN A 267 2.30 -13.44 -22.45
CA ASN A 267 1.78 -12.91 -23.71
C ASN A 267 1.94 -11.36 -23.78
N ILE A 268 1.78 -10.66 -22.67
CA ILE A 268 2.05 -9.22 -22.59
C ILE A 268 3.53 -8.95 -22.91
N GLN A 269 4.44 -9.67 -22.23
CA GLN A 269 5.89 -9.46 -22.36
C GLN A 269 6.42 -9.83 -23.75
N SER A 270 5.91 -10.92 -24.33
CA SER A 270 6.33 -11.37 -25.68
C SER A 270 5.69 -10.58 -26.82
N GLY A 271 4.67 -9.75 -26.55
CA GLY A 271 3.91 -9.06 -27.59
C GLY A 271 3.07 -10.01 -28.46
N GLY A 272 2.74 -11.21 -27.96
CA GLY A 272 1.99 -12.23 -28.68
C GLY A 272 0.57 -11.81 -29.03
N ASP A 273 -0.11 -12.60 -29.88
CA ASP A 273 -1.51 -12.43 -30.24
C ASP A 273 -2.41 -12.53 -29.00
N SER A 274 -3.37 -11.62 -28.90
CA SER A 274 -4.27 -11.53 -27.74
C SER A 274 -5.46 -12.48 -27.82
N GLU A 275 -5.87 -12.88 -29.00
CA GLU A 275 -7.07 -13.70 -29.22
C GLU A 275 -7.06 -15.01 -28.41
N PRO A 276 -5.97 -15.82 -28.39
CA PRO A 276 -5.94 -17.05 -27.61
C PRO A 276 -6.06 -16.83 -26.10
N VAL A 277 -5.51 -15.72 -25.58
CA VAL A 277 -5.58 -15.38 -24.16
C VAL A 277 -6.98 -14.96 -23.79
N LEU A 278 -7.59 -14.05 -24.57
CA LEU A 278 -8.97 -13.59 -24.35
C LEU A 278 -9.96 -14.76 -24.42
N ALA A 279 -9.85 -15.61 -25.43
CA ALA A 279 -10.72 -16.79 -25.56
C ALA A 279 -10.62 -17.76 -24.37
N LEU A 280 -9.42 -17.91 -23.78
CA LEU A 280 -9.23 -18.76 -22.61
C LEU A 280 -9.78 -18.08 -21.35
N LEU A 281 -9.59 -16.77 -21.18
CA LEU A 281 -10.16 -15.99 -20.09
C LEU A 281 -11.70 -16.02 -20.12
N ASP A 282 -12.30 -15.80 -21.30
CA ASP A 282 -13.76 -15.87 -21.48
C ASP A 282 -14.32 -17.27 -21.18
N SER A 283 -13.60 -18.31 -21.62
CA SER A 283 -13.98 -19.69 -21.31
C SER A 283 -13.93 -19.97 -19.80
N ALA A 284 -12.95 -19.41 -19.11
CA ALA A 284 -12.80 -19.53 -17.67
C ALA A 284 -13.88 -18.73 -16.91
N ILE A 285 -14.23 -17.52 -17.37
CA ILE A 285 -15.30 -16.69 -16.83
C ILE A 285 -16.67 -17.36 -16.98
N ALA A 286 -16.88 -18.07 -18.08
CA ALA A 286 -18.14 -18.78 -18.35
C ALA A 286 -18.32 -20.07 -17.52
N MET A 287 -17.31 -20.52 -16.75
CA MET A 287 -17.42 -21.73 -15.94
C MET A 287 -18.28 -21.53 -14.69
N PRO A 288 -18.98 -22.56 -14.20
CA PRO A 288 -19.62 -22.52 -12.88
C PRO A 288 -18.58 -22.35 -11.77
N ARG A 289 -18.85 -21.52 -10.76
CA ARG A 289 -17.96 -21.25 -9.63
C ARG A 289 -16.62 -20.63 -10.05
N GLN A 290 -16.66 -19.71 -10.99
CA GLN A 290 -15.47 -18.91 -11.30
C GLN A 290 -15.19 -17.91 -10.17
N ALA A 291 -13.93 -17.52 -10.08
CA ALA A 291 -13.51 -16.43 -9.24
C ALA A 291 -13.62 -15.10 -10.01
N ALA A 292 -14.07 -14.04 -9.36
CA ALA A 292 -14.07 -12.71 -9.94
C ALA A 292 -12.66 -12.24 -10.33
N GLU A 293 -11.62 -12.80 -9.68
CA GLU A 293 -10.21 -12.57 -10.02
C GLU A 293 -9.89 -12.86 -11.50
N VAL A 294 -10.59 -13.82 -12.15
CA VAL A 294 -10.37 -14.11 -13.58
C VAL A 294 -10.89 -12.95 -14.44
N ALA A 295 -12.04 -12.37 -14.10
CA ALA A 295 -12.56 -11.21 -14.82
C ALA A 295 -11.66 -9.97 -14.59
N ARG A 296 -11.19 -9.75 -13.36
CA ARG A 296 -10.19 -8.70 -13.06
C ARG A 296 -8.88 -8.92 -13.81
N LEU A 297 -8.45 -10.16 -13.96
CA LEU A 297 -7.28 -10.49 -14.78
C LEU A 297 -7.52 -10.11 -16.25
N LYS A 298 -8.73 -10.33 -16.79
CA LYS A 298 -9.09 -9.90 -18.16
C LYS A 298 -9.04 -8.37 -18.28
N VAL A 299 -9.58 -7.64 -17.30
CA VAL A 299 -9.50 -6.17 -17.24
C VAL A 299 -8.04 -5.71 -17.27
N TYR A 300 -7.20 -6.28 -16.38
CA TYR A 300 -5.77 -5.98 -16.33
C TYR A 300 -5.07 -6.29 -17.68
N TYR A 301 -5.35 -7.44 -18.27
CA TYR A 301 -4.77 -7.85 -19.54
C TYR A 301 -5.12 -6.89 -20.68
N CYS A 302 -6.40 -6.52 -20.81
CA CYS A 302 -6.85 -5.56 -21.82
C CYS A 302 -6.16 -4.20 -21.68
N MET A 303 -5.98 -3.73 -20.45
CA MET A 303 -5.30 -2.47 -20.15
C MET A 303 -3.81 -2.54 -20.50
N GLN A 304 -3.09 -3.58 -20.07
CA GLN A 304 -1.65 -3.71 -20.31
C GLN A 304 -1.29 -3.92 -21.78
N LYS A 305 -2.15 -4.58 -22.53
CA LYS A 305 -2.00 -4.77 -24.00
C LYS A 305 -2.49 -3.56 -24.80
N ALA A 306 -3.03 -2.53 -24.12
CA ALA A 306 -3.66 -1.39 -24.78
C ALA A 306 -4.64 -1.80 -25.88
N LEU A 307 -5.50 -2.78 -25.58
CA LEU A 307 -6.50 -3.26 -26.54
C LEU A 307 -7.55 -2.19 -26.82
N PRO A 308 -8.30 -2.29 -27.95
CA PRO A 308 -9.42 -1.41 -28.22
C PRO A 308 -10.37 -1.29 -27.02
N VAL A 309 -10.94 -0.09 -26.86
CA VAL A 309 -11.75 0.27 -25.67
C VAL A 309 -12.95 -0.67 -25.46
N GLU A 310 -13.45 -1.26 -26.51
CA GLU A 310 -14.57 -2.20 -26.49
C GLU A 310 -14.25 -3.45 -25.68
N TYR A 311 -13.04 -4.02 -25.82
CA TYR A 311 -12.59 -5.17 -25.03
C TYR A 311 -12.44 -4.82 -23.54
N PHE A 312 -11.91 -3.63 -23.26
CA PHE A 312 -11.78 -3.16 -21.89
C PHE A 312 -13.14 -2.94 -21.23
N PHE A 313 -14.07 -2.31 -21.96
CA PHE A 313 -15.44 -2.09 -21.51
C PHE A 313 -16.18 -3.41 -21.21
N GLU A 314 -16.11 -4.37 -22.12
CA GLU A 314 -16.69 -5.70 -21.93
C GLU A 314 -16.10 -6.43 -20.71
N ALA A 315 -14.78 -6.37 -20.53
CA ALA A 315 -14.10 -6.97 -19.39
C ALA A 315 -14.56 -6.35 -18.05
N LEU A 316 -14.72 -5.02 -17.99
CA LEU A 316 -15.26 -4.33 -16.83
C LEU A 316 -16.72 -4.73 -16.53
N GLN A 317 -17.54 -4.89 -17.55
CA GLN A 317 -18.92 -5.36 -17.37
C GLN A 317 -18.97 -6.77 -16.81
N GLN A 318 -18.18 -7.69 -17.37
CA GLN A 318 -18.07 -9.07 -16.87
C GLN A 318 -17.60 -9.12 -15.41
N ASP A 319 -16.63 -8.30 -15.01
CA ASP A 319 -16.17 -8.23 -13.62
C ASP A 319 -17.29 -7.75 -12.69
N LEU A 320 -18.01 -6.69 -13.09
CA LEU A 320 -19.10 -6.14 -12.29
C LEU A 320 -20.34 -7.03 -12.23
N GLU A 321 -20.57 -7.88 -13.24
CA GLU A 321 -21.62 -8.91 -13.20
C GLU A 321 -21.32 -10.01 -12.16
N LEU A 322 -20.03 -10.34 -11.97
CA LEU A 322 -19.58 -11.35 -11.02
C LEU A 322 -19.48 -10.81 -9.59
N GLU A 323 -19.06 -9.56 -9.45
CA GLU A 323 -18.85 -8.89 -8.16
C GLU A 323 -19.47 -7.48 -8.20
N PRO A 324 -20.80 -7.39 -8.04
CA PRO A 324 -21.52 -6.12 -8.21
C PRO A 324 -21.16 -5.04 -7.20
N ASP A 325 -20.56 -5.38 -6.07
CA ASP A 325 -20.10 -4.49 -5.01
C ASP A 325 -18.64 -4.00 -5.20
N TYR A 326 -17.96 -4.44 -6.27
CA TYR A 326 -16.58 -4.03 -6.50
C TYR A 326 -16.46 -2.59 -7.03
N THR A 327 -16.26 -1.66 -6.11
CA THR A 327 -16.18 -0.21 -6.37
C THR A 327 -15.15 0.19 -7.44
N PRO A 328 -13.91 -0.34 -7.51
CA PRO A 328 -12.94 0.11 -8.52
C PRO A 328 -13.39 -0.12 -9.96
N THR A 329 -14.00 -1.27 -10.27
CA THR A 329 -14.54 -1.55 -11.60
C THR A 329 -15.72 -0.67 -11.93
N ARG A 330 -16.63 -0.45 -10.97
CA ARG A 330 -17.76 0.46 -11.12
C ARG A 330 -17.31 1.89 -11.40
N MET A 331 -16.29 2.38 -10.71
CA MET A 331 -15.68 3.69 -10.93
C MET A 331 -15.06 3.82 -12.33
N SER A 332 -14.37 2.77 -12.79
CA SER A 332 -13.80 2.75 -14.14
C SER A 332 -14.89 2.85 -15.22
N LEU A 333 -15.97 2.08 -15.08
CA LEU A 333 -17.14 2.18 -15.98
C LEU A 333 -17.79 3.56 -15.90
N LEU A 334 -17.97 4.10 -14.70
CA LEU A 334 -18.54 5.44 -14.50
C LEU A 334 -17.74 6.51 -15.24
N GLN A 335 -16.42 6.51 -15.09
CA GLN A 335 -15.54 7.46 -15.78
C GLN A 335 -15.62 7.33 -17.31
N MET A 336 -15.69 6.08 -17.82
CA MET A 336 -15.88 5.85 -19.25
C MET A 336 -17.22 6.39 -19.75
N GLN A 337 -18.30 6.18 -19.03
CA GLN A 337 -19.62 6.70 -19.41
C GLN A 337 -19.67 8.22 -19.35
N LEU A 338 -19.04 8.83 -18.35
CA LEU A 338 -18.93 10.29 -18.26
C LEU A 338 -18.11 10.89 -19.42
N SER A 339 -17.01 10.23 -19.80
CA SER A 339 -16.17 10.67 -20.94
C SER A 339 -16.90 10.57 -22.28
N ASN A 340 -17.83 9.63 -22.41
CA ASN A 340 -18.66 9.44 -23.58
C ASN A 340 -19.96 10.24 -23.52
N GLU A 341 -20.17 11.07 -22.51
CA GLU A 341 -21.39 11.85 -22.26
C GLU A 341 -22.68 11.01 -22.09
N ASN A 342 -22.53 9.74 -21.75
CA ASN A 342 -23.64 8.81 -21.46
C ASN A 342 -24.15 9.01 -20.03
N LEU A 343 -24.75 10.17 -19.78
CA LEU A 343 -25.12 10.61 -18.42
C LEU A 343 -26.14 9.71 -17.74
N GLN A 344 -27.03 9.03 -18.47
CA GLN A 344 -28.06 8.16 -17.88
C GLN A 344 -27.45 6.86 -17.38
N GLU A 345 -26.55 6.25 -18.16
CA GLU A 345 -25.81 5.05 -17.78
C GLU A 345 -24.87 5.34 -16.59
N ALA A 346 -24.19 6.50 -16.63
CA ALA A 346 -23.36 6.96 -15.52
C ALA A 346 -24.18 7.15 -14.22
N LEU A 347 -25.38 7.73 -14.34
CA LEU A 347 -26.30 7.91 -13.22
C LEU A 347 -26.75 6.57 -12.62
N GLN A 348 -27.03 5.58 -13.48
CA GLN A 348 -27.42 4.24 -13.03
C GLN A 348 -26.27 3.55 -12.29
N LEU A 349 -25.03 3.66 -12.80
CA LEU A 349 -23.85 3.13 -12.12
C LEU A 349 -23.66 3.70 -10.70
N CYS A 350 -23.90 5.01 -10.51
CA CYS A 350 -23.84 5.63 -9.19
C CYS A 350 -24.92 5.07 -8.25
N ARG A 351 -26.16 4.96 -8.75
CA ARG A 351 -27.29 4.43 -7.95
C ARG A 351 -27.09 2.97 -7.56
N ASP A 352 -26.61 2.15 -8.47
CA ASP A 352 -26.26 0.76 -8.19
C ASP A 352 -25.08 0.69 -7.18
N GLY A 353 -24.08 1.57 -7.30
CA GLY A 353 -23.01 1.68 -6.32
C GLY A 353 -23.52 1.94 -4.90
N LEU A 354 -24.43 2.90 -4.76
CA LEU A 354 -25.07 3.24 -3.48
C LEU A 354 -26.02 2.16 -2.95
N LEU A 355 -26.48 1.26 -3.81
CA LEU A 355 -27.28 0.10 -3.37
C LEU A 355 -26.41 -0.95 -2.66
N TYR A 356 -25.18 -1.18 -3.17
CA TYR A 356 -24.26 -2.15 -2.61
C TYR A 356 -23.41 -1.57 -1.47
N GLU A 357 -22.93 -0.33 -1.64
CA GLU A 357 -22.08 0.39 -0.69
C GLU A 357 -22.66 1.77 -0.33
N PRO A 358 -23.68 1.83 0.55
CA PRO A 358 -24.33 3.09 0.92
C PRO A 358 -23.43 4.09 1.67
N SER A 359 -22.26 3.65 2.16
CA SER A 359 -21.25 4.47 2.84
C SER A 359 -20.24 5.10 1.88
N GLU A 360 -20.21 4.66 0.61
CA GLU A 360 -19.24 5.14 -0.36
C GLU A 360 -19.61 6.54 -0.87
N VAL A 361 -18.96 7.55 -0.29
CA VAL A 361 -19.27 8.98 -0.49
C VAL A 361 -19.10 9.42 -1.95
N VAL A 362 -18.17 8.80 -2.67
CA VAL A 362 -17.84 9.17 -4.05
C VAL A 362 -19.04 9.03 -5.01
N PHE A 363 -19.91 8.05 -4.80
CA PHE A 363 -21.08 7.87 -5.66
C PHE A 363 -22.14 8.95 -5.44
N TYR A 364 -22.28 9.51 -4.23
CA TYR A 364 -23.16 10.67 -4.00
C TYR A 364 -22.66 11.90 -4.74
N TYR A 365 -21.33 12.11 -4.75
CA TYR A 365 -20.72 13.21 -5.48
C TYR A 365 -20.99 13.12 -6.99
N TYR A 366 -20.73 11.95 -7.60
CA TYR A 366 -20.95 11.78 -9.04
C TYR A 366 -22.44 11.76 -9.40
N GLU A 367 -23.31 11.11 -8.61
CA GLU A 367 -24.77 11.16 -8.83
C GLU A 367 -25.26 12.63 -8.85
N ALA A 368 -24.89 13.42 -7.87
CA ALA A 368 -25.28 14.80 -7.78
C ALA A 368 -24.68 15.67 -8.90
N SER A 369 -23.41 15.44 -9.25
CA SER A 369 -22.76 16.14 -10.35
C SER A 369 -23.46 15.89 -11.69
N ILE A 370 -23.87 14.65 -11.94
CA ILE A 370 -24.63 14.27 -13.14
C ILE A 370 -26.03 14.92 -13.13
N LEU A 371 -26.74 14.85 -12.01
CA LEU A 371 -28.05 15.47 -11.86
C LEU A 371 -27.99 16.99 -12.09
N TYR A 372 -26.97 17.65 -11.57
CA TYR A 372 -26.74 19.07 -11.78
C TYR A 372 -26.50 19.41 -13.29
N ARG A 373 -25.69 18.59 -13.98
CA ARG A 373 -25.49 18.72 -15.45
C ARG A 373 -26.78 18.50 -16.24
N LEU A 374 -27.70 17.66 -15.74
CA LEU A 374 -29.02 17.43 -16.32
C LEU A 374 -30.02 18.55 -15.98
N GLY A 375 -29.68 19.52 -15.12
CA GLY A 375 -30.55 20.59 -14.67
C GLY A 375 -31.52 20.18 -13.55
N GLU A 376 -31.29 19.04 -12.91
CA GLU A 376 -32.08 18.49 -11.80
C GLU A 376 -31.54 18.94 -10.44
N ASP A 377 -31.36 20.26 -10.27
CA ASP A 377 -30.66 20.86 -9.10
C ASP A 377 -31.25 20.43 -7.76
N ASP A 378 -32.57 20.36 -7.65
CA ASP A 378 -33.23 20.05 -6.37
C ASP A 378 -32.99 18.57 -5.95
N GLU A 379 -32.90 17.66 -6.91
CA GLU A 379 -32.53 16.26 -6.66
C GLU A 379 -31.03 16.14 -6.34
N ALA A 380 -30.17 16.90 -7.04
CA ALA A 380 -28.76 16.95 -6.72
C ALA A 380 -28.51 17.38 -5.26
N ILE A 381 -29.18 18.43 -4.79
CA ILE A 381 -29.09 18.87 -3.39
C ILE A 381 -29.51 17.74 -2.41
N LYS A 382 -30.59 17.04 -2.69
CA LYS A 382 -31.06 15.93 -1.83
C LYS A 382 -30.04 14.79 -1.77
N VAL A 383 -29.43 14.46 -2.92
CA VAL A 383 -28.40 13.43 -2.99
C VAL A 383 -27.17 13.83 -2.16
N LEU A 384 -26.70 15.08 -2.32
CA LEU A 384 -25.55 15.61 -1.57
C LEU A 384 -25.84 15.66 -0.06
N GLN A 385 -27.02 16.08 0.35
CA GLN A 385 -27.42 16.09 1.76
C GLN A 385 -27.42 14.68 2.34
N ARG A 386 -27.86 13.66 1.58
CA ARG A 386 -27.76 12.26 2.01
C ARG A 386 -26.31 11.81 2.13
N GLY A 387 -25.47 12.18 1.17
CA GLY A 387 -24.04 11.85 1.18
C GLY A 387 -23.31 12.49 2.36
N VAL A 388 -23.61 13.76 2.70
CA VAL A 388 -23.04 14.46 3.86
C VAL A 388 -23.33 13.70 5.17
N LEU A 389 -24.51 13.07 5.31
CA LEU A 389 -24.87 12.27 6.49
C LEU A 389 -24.14 10.93 6.55
N ARG A 390 -23.40 10.54 5.50
CA ARG A 390 -22.61 9.30 5.44
C ARG A 390 -21.12 9.53 5.67
N ILE A 391 -20.67 10.78 5.73
CA ILE A 391 -19.28 11.11 6.04
C ILE A 391 -19.01 10.73 7.50
N ASP A 392 -18.07 9.83 7.70
CA ASP A 392 -17.54 9.41 8.99
C ASP A 392 -16.01 9.56 9.04
N ASP A 393 -15.38 9.08 10.11
CA ASP A 393 -13.93 9.18 10.30
C ASP A 393 -13.11 8.33 9.29
N THR A 394 -13.75 7.46 8.52
CA THR A 394 -13.11 6.62 7.49
C THR A 394 -13.22 7.20 6.10
N ALA A 395 -14.08 8.21 5.89
CA ALA A 395 -14.28 8.85 4.62
C ALA A 395 -13.01 9.61 4.17
N ASP A 396 -12.69 9.50 2.88
CA ASP A 396 -11.59 10.26 2.29
C ASP A 396 -11.86 11.77 2.42
N PRO A 397 -10.96 12.54 3.08
CA PRO A 397 -11.18 13.97 3.32
C PRO A 397 -11.29 14.81 2.04
N GLU A 398 -10.64 14.40 0.93
CA GLU A 398 -10.74 15.10 -0.34
C GLU A 398 -12.14 14.94 -0.94
N THR A 399 -12.61 13.70 -1.03
CA THR A 399 -13.96 13.37 -1.52
C THR A 399 -15.04 14.00 -0.67
N ALA A 400 -14.89 13.96 0.66
CA ALA A 400 -15.82 14.60 1.59
C ALA A 400 -15.85 16.14 1.42
N SER A 401 -14.70 16.77 1.20
CA SER A 401 -14.58 18.19 0.88
C SER A 401 -15.27 18.54 -0.44
N ASP A 402 -15.04 17.74 -1.48
CA ASP A 402 -15.64 17.96 -2.81
C ASP A 402 -17.17 17.83 -2.76
N LEU A 403 -17.69 16.89 -1.97
CA LEU A 403 -19.13 16.73 -1.77
C LEU A 403 -19.75 18.00 -1.16
N HIS A 404 -19.13 18.56 -0.10
CA HIS A 404 -19.57 19.79 0.52
C HIS A 404 -19.41 21.01 -0.41
N ALA A 405 -18.33 21.07 -1.19
CA ALA A 405 -18.09 22.14 -2.15
C ALA A 405 -19.15 22.14 -3.27
N LEU A 406 -19.47 20.99 -3.85
CA LEU A 406 -20.51 20.87 -4.86
C LEU A 406 -21.89 21.24 -4.31
N LEU A 407 -22.21 20.83 -3.09
CA LEU A 407 -23.45 21.25 -2.41
C LEU A 407 -23.51 22.77 -2.29
N ALA A 408 -22.42 23.40 -1.90
CA ALA A 408 -22.35 24.85 -1.76
C ALA A 408 -22.50 25.58 -3.11
N ASP A 409 -21.87 25.06 -4.18
CA ASP A 409 -21.97 25.62 -5.53
C ASP A 409 -23.43 25.61 -6.00
N ILE A 410 -24.14 24.49 -5.84
CA ILE A 410 -25.54 24.37 -6.24
C ILE A 410 -26.45 25.25 -5.37
N LEU A 411 -26.22 25.32 -4.06
CA LEU A 411 -26.97 26.23 -3.18
C LEU A 411 -26.74 27.71 -3.54
N CYS A 412 -25.53 28.10 -3.94
CA CYS A 412 -25.23 29.44 -4.44
C CYS A 412 -26.03 29.76 -5.73
N SER A 413 -26.12 28.81 -6.66
CA SER A 413 -26.91 28.97 -7.89
C SER A 413 -28.41 29.18 -7.59
N LYS A 414 -28.92 28.56 -6.53
CA LYS A 414 -30.27 28.73 -5.99
C LYS A 414 -30.41 29.96 -5.09
N LYS A 415 -29.36 30.74 -4.88
CA LYS A 415 -29.30 31.92 -3.99
C LYS A 415 -29.55 31.63 -2.50
N LEU A 416 -29.32 30.42 -2.08
CA LEU A 416 -29.39 29.96 -0.66
C LEU A 416 -28.02 30.18 0.01
N TYR A 417 -27.61 31.45 0.10
CA TYR A 417 -26.21 31.80 0.45
C TYR A 417 -25.78 31.42 1.85
N GLU A 418 -26.67 31.49 2.84
CA GLU A 418 -26.31 31.15 4.24
C GLU A 418 -25.96 29.63 4.36
N GLU A 419 -26.76 28.79 3.75
CA GLU A 419 -26.54 27.34 3.74
C GLU A 419 -25.30 26.99 2.89
N ALA A 420 -25.12 27.68 1.74
CA ALA A 420 -23.96 27.51 0.89
C ALA A 420 -22.66 27.84 1.61
N TYR A 421 -22.61 28.95 2.31
CA TYR A 421 -21.38 29.35 3.03
C TYR A 421 -21.04 28.40 4.18
N ALA A 422 -22.04 27.86 4.88
CA ALA A 422 -21.82 26.82 5.88
C ALA A 422 -21.24 25.53 5.25
N ALA A 423 -21.72 25.15 4.07
CA ALA A 423 -21.18 23.98 3.36
C ALA A 423 -19.75 24.23 2.85
N TYR A 424 -19.43 25.42 2.32
CA TYR A 424 -18.07 25.78 1.95
C TYR A 424 -17.11 25.80 3.17
N ASP A 425 -17.54 26.36 4.28
CA ASP A 425 -16.72 26.36 5.50
C ASP A 425 -16.40 24.93 5.93
N ARG A 426 -17.37 24.02 5.85
CA ARG A 426 -17.15 22.61 6.15
C ARG A 426 -16.22 21.93 5.14
N ALA A 427 -16.34 22.23 3.85
CA ALA A 427 -15.42 21.72 2.83
C ALA A 427 -13.96 22.12 3.12
N ILE A 428 -13.73 23.38 3.51
CA ILE A 428 -12.39 23.89 3.83
C ILE A 428 -11.86 23.32 5.14
N GLU A 429 -12.72 23.01 6.11
CA GLU A 429 -12.32 22.31 7.34
C GLU A 429 -11.81 20.89 7.03
N LEU A 430 -12.46 20.17 6.12
CA LEU A 430 -12.08 18.82 5.71
C LEU A 430 -10.81 18.81 4.84
N ASN A 431 -10.75 19.71 3.85
CA ASN A 431 -9.55 19.89 3.01
C ASN A 431 -9.22 21.37 2.82
N PRO A 432 -8.32 21.93 3.65
CA PRO A 432 -7.90 23.34 3.54
C PRO A 432 -7.18 23.70 2.24
N ASN A 433 -6.81 22.71 1.42
CA ASN A 433 -6.11 22.88 0.15
C ASN A 433 -7.01 22.56 -1.07
N ASN A 434 -8.32 22.43 -0.90
CA ASN A 434 -9.25 22.32 -2.01
C ASN A 434 -9.31 23.65 -2.78
N LEU A 435 -8.45 23.78 -3.79
CA LEU A 435 -8.28 25.01 -4.54
C LEU A 435 -9.55 25.43 -5.29
N LEU A 436 -10.29 24.46 -5.82
CA LEU A 436 -11.56 24.73 -6.50
C LEU A 436 -12.60 25.29 -5.53
N CYS A 437 -12.75 24.66 -4.37
CA CYS A 437 -13.62 25.14 -3.29
C CYS A 437 -13.24 26.54 -2.85
N LEU A 438 -11.95 26.81 -2.58
CA LEU A 438 -11.45 28.12 -2.18
C LEU A 438 -11.76 29.20 -3.24
N ASN A 439 -11.56 28.88 -4.52
CA ASN A 439 -11.84 29.79 -5.61
C ASN A 439 -13.34 30.12 -5.72
N ASN A 440 -14.20 29.09 -5.76
CA ASN A 440 -15.62 29.27 -5.92
C ASN A 440 -16.24 30.03 -4.75
N TYR A 441 -15.86 29.67 -3.53
CA TYR A 441 -16.31 30.39 -2.35
C TYR A 441 -15.89 31.88 -2.39
N ALA A 442 -14.63 32.16 -2.72
CA ALA A 442 -14.13 33.51 -2.84
C ALA A 442 -14.88 34.31 -3.92
N TYR A 443 -15.16 33.67 -5.06
CA TYR A 443 -15.94 34.28 -6.14
C TYR A 443 -17.36 34.62 -5.68
N PHE A 444 -18.10 33.70 -5.05
CA PHE A 444 -19.47 33.97 -4.60
C PHE A 444 -19.53 35.02 -3.50
N LEU A 445 -18.58 35.04 -2.57
CA LEU A 445 -18.48 36.15 -1.60
C LEU A 445 -18.29 37.50 -2.28
N SER A 446 -17.47 37.56 -3.31
CA SER A 446 -17.25 38.80 -4.09
C SER A 446 -18.47 39.25 -4.86
N GLN A 447 -19.22 38.32 -5.45
CA GLN A 447 -20.49 38.60 -6.15
C GLN A 447 -21.55 39.19 -5.21
N GLN A 448 -21.56 38.79 -3.95
CA GLN A 448 -22.46 39.33 -2.93
C GLN A 448 -21.87 40.54 -2.20
N ASN A 449 -20.69 41.00 -2.59
CA ASN A 449 -19.96 42.10 -1.96
C ASN A 449 -19.86 41.95 -0.42
N THR A 450 -19.63 40.72 0.04
CA THR A 450 -19.53 40.39 1.48
C THR A 450 -18.20 39.70 1.80
N GLN A 451 -17.71 39.85 3.02
CA GLN A 451 -16.48 39.18 3.52
C GLN A 451 -15.30 39.24 2.54
N LEU A 452 -15.08 40.38 1.88
CA LEU A 452 -14.07 40.53 0.82
C LEU A 452 -12.63 40.22 1.29
N GLU A 453 -12.31 40.44 2.56
CA GLU A 453 -10.99 40.11 3.13
C GLU A 453 -10.80 38.58 3.18
N LYS A 454 -11.84 37.81 3.59
CA LYS A 454 -11.84 36.35 3.55
C LYS A 454 -11.71 35.84 2.10
N ALA A 455 -12.48 36.41 1.21
CA ALA A 455 -12.42 36.08 -0.22
C ALA A 455 -11.02 36.31 -0.81
N LEU A 456 -10.42 37.46 -0.51
CA LEU A 456 -9.08 37.80 -1.00
C LEU A 456 -8.01 36.83 -0.46
N LYS A 457 -8.11 36.43 0.83
CA LYS A 457 -7.19 35.47 1.44
C LYS A 457 -7.29 34.08 0.82
N MET A 458 -8.50 33.60 0.53
CA MET A 458 -8.74 32.31 -0.12
C MET A 458 -8.22 32.32 -1.56
N SER A 459 -8.63 33.31 -2.35
CA SER A 459 -8.21 33.43 -3.75
C SER A 459 -6.70 33.69 -3.88
N LYS A 460 -6.04 34.31 -2.88
CA LYS A 460 -4.59 34.42 -2.84
C LYS A 460 -3.91 33.06 -2.75
N LYS A 461 -4.44 32.14 -1.94
CA LYS A 461 -3.93 30.76 -1.86
C LYS A 461 -4.02 30.05 -3.22
N THR A 462 -5.11 30.26 -3.97
CA THR A 462 -5.26 29.59 -5.27
C THR A 462 -4.23 30.07 -6.29
N ILE A 463 -3.96 31.36 -6.38
CA ILE A 463 -2.95 31.92 -7.30
C ILE A 463 -1.51 31.67 -6.83
N GLU A 464 -1.26 31.39 -5.54
CA GLU A 464 0.05 30.97 -5.02
C GLU A 464 0.32 29.50 -5.37
N ALA A 465 -0.71 28.66 -5.38
CA ALA A 465 -0.60 27.25 -5.75
C ALA A 465 -0.51 27.07 -7.29
N GLU A 466 -1.34 27.78 -8.04
CA GLU A 466 -1.40 27.71 -9.52
C GLU A 466 -1.28 29.10 -10.14
N PRO A 467 -0.06 29.66 -10.27
CA PRO A 467 0.15 31.06 -10.68
C PRO A 467 -0.27 31.41 -12.11
N GLU A 468 -0.50 30.42 -12.97
CA GLU A 468 -0.84 30.60 -14.38
C GLU A 468 -2.29 30.18 -14.70
N ASN A 469 -3.04 29.74 -13.69
CA ASN A 469 -4.43 29.35 -13.86
C ASN A 469 -5.30 30.59 -14.09
N ALA A 470 -5.81 30.73 -15.31
CA ALA A 470 -6.59 31.89 -15.75
C ALA A 470 -7.84 32.11 -14.90
N THR A 471 -8.54 31.04 -14.47
CA THR A 471 -9.76 31.14 -13.66
C THR A 471 -9.45 31.66 -12.26
N TYR A 472 -8.34 31.23 -11.65
CA TYR A 472 -7.94 31.70 -10.32
C TYR A 472 -7.43 33.14 -10.37
N LEU A 473 -6.68 33.49 -11.40
CA LEU A 473 -6.21 34.86 -11.62
C LEU A 473 -7.40 35.82 -11.88
N ASP A 474 -8.41 35.40 -12.62
CA ASP A 474 -9.63 36.20 -12.84
C ASP A 474 -10.41 36.44 -11.56
N THR A 475 -10.64 35.38 -10.77
CA THR A 475 -11.32 35.51 -9.48
C THR A 475 -10.58 36.48 -8.55
N TYR A 476 -9.25 36.41 -8.49
CA TYR A 476 -8.45 37.32 -7.67
C TYR A 476 -8.52 38.75 -8.16
N ALA A 477 -8.44 38.98 -9.50
CA ALA A 477 -8.59 40.27 -10.11
C ALA A 477 -9.98 40.84 -9.85
N TRP A 478 -11.03 40.04 -9.95
CA TRP A 478 -12.41 40.46 -9.69
C TRP A 478 -12.64 40.86 -8.23
N ILE A 479 -12.11 40.11 -7.26
CA ILE A 479 -12.19 40.48 -5.84
C ILE A 479 -11.48 41.82 -5.57
N LEU A 480 -10.33 42.04 -6.18
CA LEU A 480 -9.61 43.33 -6.09
C LEU A 480 -10.44 44.46 -6.69
N PHE A 481 -11.10 44.22 -7.85
CA PHE A 481 -11.99 45.17 -8.50
C PHE A 481 -13.18 45.55 -7.59
N VAL A 482 -13.89 44.58 -7.04
CA VAL A 482 -15.01 44.79 -6.09
C VAL A 482 -14.53 45.53 -4.84
N SER A 483 -13.28 45.26 -4.39
CA SER A 483 -12.63 45.96 -3.30
C SER A 483 -12.13 47.39 -3.67
N LYS A 484 -12.40 47.87 -4.88
CA LYS A 484 -12.01 49.14 -5.45
C LYS A 484 -10.50 49.36 -5.61
N LYS A 485 -9.71 48.27 -5.66
CA LYS A 485 -8.28 48.27 -5.92
C LYS A 485 -8.00 48.11 -7.41
N TYR A 486 -8.41 49.09 -8.21
CA TYR A 486 -8.47 48.97 -9.66
C TYR A 486 -7.10 48.76 -10.33
N ASP A 487 -6.04 49.40 -9.86
CA ASP A 487 -4.69 49.25 -10.44
C ASP A 487 -4.11 47.85 -10.17
N GLU A 488 -4.34 47.30 -8.96
CA GLU A 488 -3.97 45.92 -8.64
C GLU A 488 -4.80 44.94 -9.46
N ALA A 489 -6.12 45.17 -9.58
CA ALA A 489 -7.01 44.35 -10.40
C ALA A 489 -6.53 44.28 -11.86
N LYS A 490 -6.10 45.43 -12.45
CA LYS A 490 -5.53 45.47 -13.79
C LYS A 490 -4.31 44.56 -13.92
N THR A 491 -3.42 44.61 -12.97
CA THR A 491 -2.19 43.79 -13.03
C THR A 491 -2.51 42.27 -13.12
N PHE A 492 -3.52 41.81 -12.39
CA PHE A 492 -3.90 40.40 -12.40
C PHE A 492 -4.77 40.03 -13.62
N ILE A 493 -5.68 40.90 -14.05
CA ILE A 493 -6.47 40.60 -15.25
C ILE A 493 -5.59 40.59 -16.52
N ASP A 494 -4.52 41.41 -16.57
CA ASP A 494 -3.56 41.35 -17.67
C ASP A 494 -2.82 40.01 -17.72
N ARG A 495 -2.48 39.44 -16.55
CA ARG A 495 -1.93 38.07 -16.46
C ARG A 495 -2.96 37.03 -16.89
N THR A 496 -4.19 37.14 -16.41
CA THR A 496 -5.31 36.29 -16.82
C THR A 496 -5.42 36.20 -18.34
N LEU A 497 -5.40 37.35 -19.01
CA LEU A 497 -5.53 37.46 -20.49
C LEU A 497 -4.36 36.85 -21.28
N GLN A 498 -3.20 36.59 -20.62
CA GLN A 498 -2.06 35.89 -21.24
C GLN A 498 -2.30 34.38 -21.30
N HIS A 499 -3.08 33.84 -20.39
CA HIS A 499 -3.32 32.40 -20.22
C HIS A 499 -4.75 31.99 -20.64
N ALA A 500 -5.66 32.94 -20.86
CA ALA A 500 -7.03 32.68 -21.18
C ALA A 500 -7.27 32.48 -22.70
N GLU A 501 -7.96 31.40 -23.03
CA GLU A 501 -8.46 31.16 -24.37
C GLU A 501 -9.81 31.85 -24.59
N LEU A 502 -10.05 32.36 -25.80
CA LEU A 502 -11.34 32.96 -26.17
C LEU A 502 -12.33 31.87 -26.58
N ASN A 503 -13.09 31.38 -25.59
CA ASN A 503 -14.11 30.34 -25.77
C ASN A 503 -15.35 30.64 -24.91
N SER A 504 -16.37 29.79 -25.01
CA SER A 504 -17.62 29.94 -24.27
C SER A 504 -17.50 29.79 -22.75
N GLU A 505 -16.46 29.14 -22.26
CA GLU A 505 -16.23 28.97 -20.84
C GLU A 505 -15.64 30.24 -20.20
N ASN A 506 -14.84 30.96 -20.96
CA ASN A 506 -14.09 32.13 -20.50
C ASN A 506 -14.76 33.48 -20.79
N TYR A 507 -16.02 33.52 -21.27
CA TYR A 507 -16.66 34.81 -21.60
C TYR A 507 -16.76 35.76 -20.41
N THR A 508 -16.98 35.24 -19.19
CA THR A 508 -17.07 36.04 -17.95
C THR A 508 -15.76 36.76 -17.64
N LEU A 509 -14.64 36.12 -17.89
CA LEU A 509 -13.32 36.66 -17.73
C LEU A 509 -13.07 37.88 -18.62
N PHE A 510 -13.49 37.79 -19.89
CA PHE A 510 -13.44 38.93 -20.80
C PHE A 510 -14.42 40.06 -20.41
N ASP A 511 -15.57 39.72 -19.80
CA ASP A 511 -16.48 40.74 -19.24
C ASP A 511 -15.86 41.46 -18.06
N HIS A 512 -15.24 40.72 -17.11
CA HIS A 512 -14.49 41.27 -15.97
C HIS A 512 -13.34 42.19 -16.45
N ALA A 513 -12.59 41.77 -17.47
CA ALA A 513 -11.56 42.60 -18.08
C ALA A 513 -12.12 43.91 -18.59
N GLY A 514 -13.26 43.88 -19.29
CA GLY A 514 -13.96 45.07 -19.76
C GLY A 514 -14.34 46.03 -18.63
N ASP A 515 -14.89 45.51 -17.54
CA ASP A 515 -15.29 46.32 -16.38
C ASP A 515 -14.08 46.94 -15.66
N ILE A 516 -13.00 46.20 -15.47
CA ILE A 516 -11.75 46.66 -14.86
C ILE A 516 -11.13 47.78 -15.71
N TYR A 517 -10.97 47.56 -17.02
CA TYR A 517 -10.41 48.54 -17.95
C TYR A 517 -11.24 49.81 -18.05
N PHE A 518 -12.57 49.71 -17.96
CA PHE A 518 -13.43 50.86 -17.89
C PHE A 518 -13.14 51.76 -16.68
N HIS A 519 -12.99 51.16 -15.48
CA HIS A 519 -12.79 51.89 -14.24
C HIS A 519 -11.42 52.57 -14.11
N ILE A 520 -10.40 52.06 -14.81
CA ILE A 520 -9.09 52.71 -14.91
C ILE A 520 -9.03 53.76 -16.01
N GLY A 521 -10.14 53.99 -16.74
CA GLY A 521 -10.26 55.00 -17.78
C GLY A 521 -9.97 54.57 -19.23
N GLU A 522 -9.58 53.33 -19.44
CA GLU A 522 -9.23 52.78 -20.76
C GLU A 522 -10.45 52.30 -21.55
N ARG A 523 -11.36 53.20 -21.82
CA ARG A 523 -12.71 52.94 -22.37
C ARG A 523 -12.74 52.20 -23.70
N THR A 524 -11.75 52.42 -24.56
CA THR A 524 -11.69 51.78 -25.89
C THR A 524 -11.41 50.29 -25.71
N GLN A 525 -10.42 49.94 -24.90
CA GLN A 525 -10.08 48.55 -24.61
C GLN A 525 -11.21 47.83 -23.84
N ALA A 526 -11.87 48.53 -22.92
CA ALA A 526 -13.05 48.00 -22.23
C ALA A 526 -14.14 47.53 -23.20
N VAL A 527 -14.47 48.37 -24.19
CA VAL A 527 -15.46 48.03 -25.22
C VAL A 527 -15.00 46.82 -26.06
N ASP A 528 -13.70 46.73 -26.35
CA ASP A 528 -13.16 45.61 -27.15
C ASP A 528 -13.20 44.29 -26.36
N PHE A 529 -12.93 44.31 -25.03
CA PHE A 529 -13.11 43.14 -24.19
C PHE A 529 -14.57 42.69 -24.08
N TRP A 530 -15.51 43.61 -23.87
CA TRP A 530 -16.94 43.26 -23.88
C TRP A 530 -17.42 42.71 -25.23
N LYS A 531 -16.85 43.14 -26.37
CA LYS A 531 -17.13 42.53 -27.67
C LYS A 531 -16.58 41.11 -27.78
N LYS A 532 -15.37 40.87 -27.26
CA LYS A 532 -14.79 39.52 -27.17
C LYS A 532 -15.68 38.62 -26.32
N ALA A 533 -16.06 39.06 -25.12
CA ALA A 533 -16.99 38.32 -24.27
C ALA A 533 -18.29 37.99 -25.00
N LEU A 534 -18.91 39.00 -25.71
CA LEU A 534 -20.17 38.81 -26.45
C LEU A 534 -20.02 37.79 -27.59
N SER A 535 -18.85 37.72 -28.24
CA SER A 535 -18.64 36.80 -29.38
C SER A 535 -18.68 35.33 -29.02
N VAL A 536 -18.44 35.01 -27.75
CA VAL A 536 -18.35 33.61 -27.22
C VAL A 536 -19.35 33.33 -26.09
N CYS A 537 -20.14 34.33 -25.68
CA CYS A 537 -21.13 34.20 -24.62
C CYS A 537 -22.28 33.26 -25.01
N PRO A 538 -22.48 32.14 -24.29
CA PRO A 538 -23.55 31.18 -24.62
C PRO A 538 -24.92 31.62 -24.07
N ASP A 539 -24.95 32.43 -23.01
CA ASP A 539 -26.18 32.81 -22.32
C ASP A 539 -26.84 34.04 -22.92
N ALA A 540 -28.15 33.94 -23.21
CA ALA A 540 -28.90 35.01 -23.84
C ALA A 540 -29.14 36.23 -22.93
N VAL A 541 -29.15 36.03 -21.59
CA VAL A 541 -29.33 37.11 -20.61
C VAL A 541 -28.05 37.92 -20.50
N ASP A 542 -26.91 37.24 -20.35
CA ASP A 542 -25.62 37.89 -20.26
C ASP A 542 -25.22 38.55 -21.59
N ALA A 543 -25.52 37.91 -22.72
CA ALA A 543 -25.35 38.56 -24.02
C ALA A 543 -26.15 39.88 -24.14
N ARG A 544 -27.35 39.98 -23.54
CA ARG A 544 -28.10 41.24 -23.47
C ARG A 544 -27.41 42.28 -22.59
N LYS A 545 -26.87 41.88 -21.46
CA LYS A 545 -26.09 42.78 -20.58
C LYS A 545 -24.84 43.29 -21.30
N LEU A 546 -24.09 42.43 -21.95
CA LEU A 546 -22.90 42.78 -22.72
C LEU A 546 -23.23 43.77 -23.86
N ARG A 547 -24.29 43.49 -24.64
CA ARG A 547 -24.76 44.46 -25.69
C ARG A 547 -25.12 45.84 -25.10
N ARG A 548 -25.67 45.86 -23.90
CA ARG A 548 -25.97 47.11 -23.19
C ARG A 548 -24.69 47.84 -22.77
N LYS A 549 -23.70 47.12 -22.15
CA LYS A 549 -22.39 47.68 -21.80
C LYS A 549 -21.70 48.29 -23.03
N ILE A 550 -21.67 47.57 -24.14
CA ILE A 550 -21.06 48.05 -25.41
C ILE A 550 -21.79 49.29 -25.96
N ARG A 551 -23.14 49.26 -26.00
CA ARG A 551 -23.95 50.34 -26.52
C ARG A 551 -23.77 51.64 -25.73
N TYR A 552 -23.79 51.55 -24.42
CA TYR A 552 -23.69 52.72 -23.54
C TYR A 552 -22.25 53.01 -23.09
N ARG A 553 -21.30 52.19 -23.52
CA ARG A 553 -19.87 52.27 -23.16
C ARG A 553 -19.65 52.40 -21.65
N ARG A 554 -20.41 51.63 -20.88
CA ARG A 554 -20.34 51.58 -19.40
C ARG A 554 -20.79 50.20 -18.88
N PRO A 555 -20.30 49.75 -17.71
CA PRO A 555 -20.69 48.50 -17.07
C PRO A 555 -22.18 48.34 -16.81
#